data_c873359f0a2d097ffea0db4cff93fc0a
#
_entry.id   c873359f0a2d097ffea0db4cff93fc0a
#
_cell.length_a   1.000
_cell.length_b   1.000
_cell.length_c   1.000
_cell.angle_alpha   90.00
_cell.angle_beta   90.00
_cell.angle_gamma   90.00
#
_symmetry.space_group_name_H-M   'P 1'
#
loop_
_entity.id
_entity.type
_entity.pdbx_description
1 polymer ?
#
loop_
_entity_poly.entity_id
_entity_poly.type
_entity_poly.pdbx_seq_one_letter_code
_entity_poly.pdbx_strand_id
1 'polypeptide(L)'
;MLAIDALNQRRSIRNFDPNFVIPKEDLDKIITASLNSPSAVNYQEHDLIVMTNKEKIAEIDKVCFPIVPQKFQEKFKMRQKEFGTINPITYDCSALILIVENERAEEKWSQVDAGILSMGIMIAAEGLGYGSVALGIIARPEIEKLLGIEKKLILGVAIGKPKEKVNVHPKETLRKVKYIE
;
A
#
# COMPACT_ATOMS: atom_id res chain seq x y z
N MET A 1 -14.94 5.92 -13.22
CA MET A 1 -15.07 6.74 -11.99
C MET A 1 -14.25 8.02 -12.15
N LEU A 2 -14.76 9.18 -11.72
CA LEU A 2 -13.95 10.40 -11.71
C LEU A 2 -12.89 10.34 -10.59
N ALA A 3 -11.75 11.02 -10.78
CA ALA A 3 -10.67 11.03 -9.78
C ALA A 3 -11.14 11.58 -8.41
N ILE A 4 -12.04 12.58 -8.42
CA ILE A 4 -12.62 13.13 -7.20
C ILE A 4 -13.48 12.11 -6.45
N ASP A 5 -14.21 11.26 -7.17
CA ASP A 5 -15.00 10.19 -6.59
C ASP A 5 -14.11 9.14 -5.95
N ALA A 6 -13.04 8.73 -6.64
CA ALA A 6 -12.05 7.79 -6.11
C ALA A 6 -11.40 8.31 -4.81
N LEU A 7 -11.03 9.59 -4.77
CA LEU A 7 -10.53 10.25 -3.56
C LEU A 7 -11.53 10.21 -2.39
N ASN A 8 -12.80 10.45 -2.69
CA ASN A 8 -13.86 10.47 -1.68
C ASN A 8 -14.25 9.07 -1.21
N GLN A 9 -14.24 8.08 -2.09
CA GLN A 9 -14.68 6.72 -1.81
C GLN A 9 -13.59 5.84 -1.20
N ARG A 10 -12.34 6.01 -1.64
CA ARG A 10 -11.22 5.20 -1.18
C ARG A 10 -11.17 5.04 0.34
N ARG A 11 -10.99 3.83 0.78
CA ARG A 11 -10.76 3.45 2.19
C ARG A 11 -9.52 2.56 2.30
N SER A 12 -8.97 2.47 3.49
CA SER A 12 -7.94 1.49 3.82
C SER A 12 -8.58 0.12 4.02
N ILE A 13 -8.58 -0.69 2.98
CA ILE A 13 -9.14 -2.04 2.99
C ILE A 13 -8.11 -3.00 3.60
N ARG A 14 -8.56 -3.79 4.58
CA ARG A 14 -7.71 -4.73 5.34
C ARG A 14 -8.32 -6.13 5.39
N ASN A 15 -9.05 -6.48 4.34
CA ASN A 15 -9.72 -7.76 4.18
C ASN A 15 -9.94 -8.03 2.69
N PHE A 16 -8.96 -8.65 2.05
CA PHE A 16 -9.04 -9.00 0.64
C PHE A 16 -9.47 -10.45 0.45
N ASP A 17 -10.04 -10.76 -0.72
CA ASP A 17 -10.35 -12.12 -1.14
C ASP A 17 -9.04 -12.85 -1.48
N PRO A 18 -8.65 -13.89 -0.70
CA PRO A 18 -7.40 -14.60 -0.93
C PRO A 18 -7.39 -15.40 -2.24
N ASN A 19 -8.57 -15.67 -2.81
CA ASN A 19 -8.69 -16.44 -4.06
C ASN A 19 -8.67 -15.54 -5.30
N PHE A 20 -8.88 -14.25 -5.12
CA PHE A 20 -8.85 -13.31 -6.23
C PHE A 20 -7.41 -13.10 -6.73
N VAL A 21 -7.26 -13.09 -8.05
CA VAL A 21 -6.02 -12.73 -8.75
C VAL A 21 -6.30 -11.49 -9.57
N ILE A 22 -5.57 -10.42 -9.31
CA ILE A 22 -5.71 -9.19 -10.08
C ILE A 22 -5.26 -9.43 -11.53
N PRO A 23 -6.05 -9.09 -12.56
CA PRO A 23 -5.63 -9.18 -13.95
C PRO A 23 -4.38 -8.33 -14.20
N LYS A 24 -3.43 -8.91 -14.95
CA LYS A 24 -2.19 -8.20 -15.28
C LYS A 24 -2.44 -6.86 -15.97
N GLU A 25 -3.41 -6.82 -16.87
CA GLU A 25 -3.80 -5.60 -17.58
C GLU A 25 -4.24 -4.47 -16.64
N ASP A 26 -5.02 -4.80 -15.61
CA ASP A 26 -5.47 -3.81 -14.63
C ASP A 26 -4.33 -3.37 -13.72
N LEU A 27 -3.45 -4.29 -13.34
CA LEU A 27 -2.25 -3.98 -12.57
C LEU A 27 -1.32 -3.05 -13.36
N ASP A 28 -1.11 -3.33 -14.64
CA ASP A 28 -0.30 -2.49 -15.54
C ASP A 28 -0.91 -1.07 -15.69
N LYS A 29 -2.25 -0.95 -15.77
CA LYS A 29 -2.95 0.34 -15.77
C LYS A 29 -2.72 1.12 -14.47
N ILE A 30 -2.80 0.44 -13.31
CA ILE A 30 -2.55 1.05 -12.01
C ILE A 30 -1.11 1.58 -11.93
N ILE A 31 -0.14 0.77 -12.32
CA ILE A 31 1.28 1.12 -12.31
C ILE A 31 1.52 2.31 -13.24
N THR A 32 1.10 2.22 -14.50
CA THR A 32 1.30 3.27 -15.50
C THR A 32 0.68 4.60 -15.05
N ALA A 33 -0.54 4.57 -14.51
CA ALA A 33 -1.17 5.77 -13.98
C ALA A 33 -0.40 6.36 -12.79
N SER A 34 0.09 5.51 -11.89
CA SER A 34 0.81 5.96 -10.70
C SER A 34 2.18 6.57 -11.01
N LEU A 35 2.88 6.07 -12.03
CA LEU A 35 4.16 6.62 -12.48
C LEU A 35 4.06 8.05 -13.05
N ASN A 36 2.85 8.51 -13.37
CA ASN A 36 2.59 9.91 -13.72
C ASN A 36 2.43 10.83 -12.50
N SER A 37 2.61 10.32 -11.29
CA SER A 37 2.62 11.15 -10.07
C SER A 37 3.79 12.13 -10.11
N PRO A 38 3.57 13.40 -9.69
CA PRO A 38 4.67 14.36 -9.65
C PRO A 38 5.68 14.01 -8.58
N SER A 39 6.93 14.43 -8.80
CA SER A 39 8.02 14.37 -7.83
C SER A 39 8.74 15.72 -7.74
N ALA A 40 9.44 15.97 -6.65
CA ALA A 40 10.21 17.19 -6.45
C ALA A 40 11.20 17.37 -7.61
N VAL A 41 11.12 18.50 -8.31
CA VAL A 41 11.99 18.85 -9.47
C VAL A 41 12.06 17.71 -10.52
N ASN A 42 11.04 16.86 -10.57
CA ASN A 42 10.98 15.67 -11.43
C ASN A 42 12.14 14.67 -11.20
N TYR A 43 12.58 14.52 -9.96
CA TYR A 43 13.67 13.58 -9.63
C TYR A 43 13.30 12.12 -9.88
N GLN A 44 12.03 11.75 -9.77
CA GLN A 44 11.56 10.36 -9.97
C GLN A 44 12.43 9.37 -9.20
N GLU A 45 12.59 9.65 -7.91
CA GLU A 45 13.57 9.03 -7.01
C GLU A 45 13.12 7.68 -6.45
N HIS A 46 12.02 7.13 -6.94
CA HIS A 46 11.50 5.84 -6.49
C HIS A 46 11.26 4.89 -7.66
N ASP A 47 11.66 3.65 -7.44
CA ASP A 47 11.29 2.51 -8.26
C ASP A 47 10.15 1.72 -7.61
N LEU A 48 9.38 0.99 -8.41
CA LEU A 48 8.31 0.12 -7.95
C LEU A 48 8.71 -1.35 -8.10
N ILE A 49 8.61 -2.11 -7.01
CA ILE A 49 8.70 -3.57 -7.04
C ILE A 49 7.28 -4.11 -6.91
N VAL A 50 6.83 -4.86 -7.91
CA VAL A 50 5.47 -5.39 -7.96
C VAL A 50 5.49 -6.88 -7.67
N MET A 51 4.82 -7.27 -6.60
CA MET A 51 4.72 -8.67 -6.16
C MET A 51 3.30 -9.16 -6.35
N THR A 52 3.14 -10.28 -7.06
CA THR A 52 1.85 -10.98 -7.24
C THR A 52 1.92 -12.44 -6.78
N ASN A 53 3.11 -12.95 -6.48
CA ASN A 53 3.29 -14.27 -5.91
C ASN A 53 2.85 -14.27 -4.45
N LYS A 54 1.72 -14.95 -4.16
CA LYS A 54 1.09 -14.97 -2.83
C LYS A 54 1.99 -15.58 -1.75
N GLU A 55 2.80 -16.56 -2.10
CA GLU A 55 3.72 -17.22 -1.16
C GLU A 55 4.82 -16.24 -0.73
N LYS A 56 5.42 -15.51 -1.69
CA LYS A 56 6.41 -14.48 -1.39
C LYS A 56 5.83 -13.30 -0.62
N ILE A 57 4.58 -12.91 -0.90
CA ILE A 57 3.89 -11.89 -0.11
C ILE A 57 3.68 -12.39 1.33
N ALA A 58 3.29 -13.64 1.52
CA ALA A 58 3.12 -14.24 2.86
C ALA A 58 4.45 -14.36 3.64
N GLU A 59 5.59 -14.47 2.97
CA GLU A 59 6.91 -14.45 3.63
C GLU A 59 7.17 -13.10 4.32
N ILE A 60 6.69 -11.99 3.76
CA ILE A 60 6.75 -10.66 4.39
C ILE A 60 6.03 -10.67 5.74
N ASP A 61 4.83 -11.27 5.81
CA ASP A 61 4.10 -11.42 7.07
C ASP A 61 4.88 -12.24 8.09
N LYS A 62 5.48 -13.36 7.69
CA LYS A 62 6.27 -14.25 8.56
C LYS A 62 7.49 -13.54 9.16
N VAL A 63 8.18 -12.71 8.36
CA VAL A 63 9.35 -11.97 8.81
C VAL A 63 8.95 -10.73 9.62
N CYS A 64 7.96 -9.98 9.16
CA CYS A 64 7.60 -8.71 9.77
C CYS A 64 6.78 -8.87 11.07
N PHE A 65 5.85 -9.83 11.13
CA PHE A 65 4.95 -9.96 12.26
C PHE A 65 5.65 -10.16 13.62
N PRO A 66 6.69 -11.00 13.76
CA PRO A 66 7.36 -11.20 15.05
C PRO A 66 8.11 -9.98 15.58
N ILE A 67 8.56 -9.08 14.69
CA ILE A 67 9.41 -7.93 15.04
C ILE A 67 8.62 -6.64 15.29
N VAL A 68 7.31 -6.62 15.01
CA VAL A 68 6.50 -5.45 15.35
C VAL A 68 6.18 -5.41 16.84
N PRO A 69 6.04 -4.21 17.46
CA PRO A 69 5.71 -4.09 18.87
C PRO A 69 4.44 -4.85 19.24
N GLN A 70 4.42 -5.49 20.41
CA GLN A 70 3.36 -6.38 20.89
C GLN A 70 1.96 -5.78 20.75
N LYS A 71 1.78 -4.50 21.09
CA LYS A 71 0.49 -3.80 20.94
C LYS A 71 -0.07 -3.81 19.51
N PHE A 72 0.80 -3.83 18.49
CA PHE A 72 0.38 -3.94 17.10
C PHE A 72 0.12 -5.41 16.73
N GLN A 73 0.92 -6.35 17.23
CA GLN A 73 0.65 -7.78 17.02
C GLN A 73 -0.75 -8.15 17.54
N GLU A 74 -1.14 -7.66 18.71
CA GLU A 74 -2.48 -7.88 19.25
C GLU A 74 -3.58 -7.33 18.36
N LYS A 75 -3.41 -6.09 17.85
CA LYS A 75 -4.34 -5.48 16.88
C LYS A 75 -4.45 -6.28 15.58
N PHE A 76 -3.33 -6.77 15.07
CA PHE A 76 -3.31 -7.60 13.86
C PHE A 76 -4.01 -8.94 14.10
N LYS A 77 -3.76 -9.62 15.24
CA LYS A 77 -4.46 -10.86 15.63
C LYS A 77 -5.97 -10.66 15.78
N MET A 78 -6.38 -9.54 16.39
CA MET A 78 -7.80 -9.21 16.51
C MET A 78 -8.46 -9.07 15.14
N ARG A 79 -7.85 -8.30 14.23
CA ARG A 79 -8.34 -8.14 12.85
C ARG A 79 -8.34 -9.45 12.08
N GLN A 80 -7.28 -10.24 12.21
CA GLN A 80 -7.19 -11.56 11.59
C GLN A 80 -8.35 -12.45 12.01
N LYS A 81 -8.68 -12.48 13.31
CA LYS A 81 -9.83 -13.22 13.83
C LYS A 81 -11.17 -12.66 13.34
N GLU A 82 -11.31 -11.33 13.31
CA GLU A 82 -12.54 -10.64 12.90
C GLU A 82 -12.84 -10.86 11.43
N PHE A 83 -11.84 -10.80 10.56
CA PHE A 83 -11.99 -10.85 9.10
C PHE A 83 -11.65 -12.20 8.48
N GLY A 84 -11.11 -13.14 9.25
CA GLY A 84 -10.69 -14.44 8.73
C GLY A 84 -9.56 -14.32 7.70
N THR A 85 -8.63 -13.37 7.89
CA THR A 85 -7.46 -13.24 7.02
C THR A 85 -6.38 -14.23 7.44
N ILE A 86 -5.62 -14.76 6.47
CA ILE A 86 -4.50 -15.66 6.72
C ILE A 86 -3.27 -14.84 7.11
N ASN A 87 -3.02 -13.75 6.38
CA ASN A 87 -1.86 -12.89 6.55
C ASN A 87 -2.26 -11.59 7.28
N PRO A 88 -1.79 -11.38 8.52
CA PRO A 88 -2.27 -10.28 9.36
C PRO A 88 -1.79 -8.89 8.92
N ILE A 89 -0.68 -8.78 8.18
CA ILE A 89 -0.08 -7.50 7.75
C ILE A 89 -0.47 -7.17 6.32
N THR A 90 -0.35 -8.11 5.40
CA THR A 90 -0.67 -7.92 3.98
C THR A 90 -2.13 -8.18 3.65
N TYR A 91 -2.92 -8.71 4.61
CA TYR A 91 -4.37 -8.88 4.54
C TYR A 91 -4.86 -9.74 3.35
N ASP A 92 -4.03 -10.70 2.92
CA ASP A 92 -4.30 -11.60 1.78
C ASP A 92 -4.44 -10.86 0.44
N CYS A 93 -3.71 -9.77 0.25
CA CYS A 93 -3.78 -8.97 -0.98
C CYS A 93 -3.40 -9.78 -2.23
N SER A 94 -3.95 -9.38 -3.37
CA SER A 94 -3.62 -9.98 -4.68
C SER A 94 -2.30 -9.48 -5.24
N ALA A 95 -1.96 -8.23 -4.93
CA ALA A 95 -0.70 -7.61 -5.32
C ALA A 95 -0.19 -6.73 -4.18
N LEU A 96 1.13 -6.69 -4.05
CA LEU A 96 1.83 -5.78 -3.16
C LEU A 96 2.82 -4.98 -4.00
N ILE A 97 2.65 -3.66 -4.02
CA ILE A 97 3.54 -2.73 -4.70
C ILE A 97 4.42 -2.07 -3.65
N LEU A 98 5.73 -2.26 -3.76
CA LEU A 98 6.73 -1.67 -2.89
C LEU A 98 7.31 -0.42 -3.55
N ILE A 99 7.40 0.67 -2.81
CA ILE A 99 8.03 1.91 -3.22
C ILE A 99 9.41 1.95 -2.58
N VAL A 100 10.45 1.87 -3.40
CA VAL A 100 11.84 1.82 -2.97
C VAL A 100 12.62 2.99 -3.54
N GLU A 101 13.58 3.50 -2.78
CA GLU A 101 14.49 4.53 -3.27
C GLU A 101 15.35 3.99 -4.43
N ASN A 102 15.72 4.86 -5.35
CA ASN A 102 16.70 4.58 -6.40
C ASN A 102 17.94 5.50 -6.24
N GLU A 103 18.86 5.51 -7.22
CA GLU A 103 20.10 6.29 -7.16
C GLU A 103 19.89 7.79 -7.12
N ARG A 104 18.69 8.28 -7.49
CA ARG A 104 18.33 9.71 -7.53
C ARG A 104 17.71 10.20 -6.22
N ALA A 105 17.51 9.31 -5.24
CA ALA A 105 16.81 9.66 -4.01
C ALA A 105 17.56 10.71 -3.18
N GLU A 106 16.84 11.77 -2.83
CA GLU A 106 17.29 12.80 -1.89
C GLU A 106 16.49 12.70 -0.59
N GLU A 107 17.18 12.61 0.55
CA GLU A 107 16.57 12.42 1.87
C GLU A 107 15.44 13.42 2.15
N LYS A 108 15.57 14.64 1.69
CA LYS A 108 14.61 15.72 1.94
C LYS A 108 13.23 15.45 1.32
N TRP A 109 13.18 14.85 0.15
CA TRP A 109 11.94 14.73 -0.63
C TRP A 109 11.41 13.30 -0.72
N SER A 110 12.26 12.30 -0.51
CA SER A 110 11.94 10.89 -0.69
C SER A 110 10.62 10.47 -0.02
N GLN A 111 10.40 10.81 1.24
CA GLN A 111 9.16 10.43 1.93
C GLN A 111 7.93 11.20 1.43
N VAL A 112 8.11 12.46 1.00
CA VAL A 112 7.02 13.28 0.45
C VAL A 112 6.57 12.69 -0.88
N ASP A 113 7.52 12.43 -1.77
CA ASP A 113 7.26 11.92 -3.12
C ASP A 113 6.73 10.48 -3.08
N ALA A 114 7.24 9.62 -2.17
CA ALA A 114 6.67 8.30 -1.91
C ALA A 114 5.20 8.39 -1.45
N GLY A 115 4.85 9.37 -0.63
CA GLY A 115 3.48 9.64 -0.22
C GLY A 115 2.58 10.02 -1.40
N ILE A 116 3.06 10.86 -2.31
CA ILE A 116 2.36 11.27 -3.54
C ILE A 116 2.16 10.05 -4.45
N LEU A 117 3.23 9.29 -4.73
CA LEU A 117 3.22 8.09 -5.55
C LEU A 117 2.26 7.03 -4.99
N SER A 118 2.28 6.80 -3.67
CA SER A 118 1.37 5.84 -3.01
C SER A 118 -0.09 6.25 -3.16
N MET A 119 -0.41 7.55 -3.10
CA MET A 119 -1.75 8.04 -3.34
C MET A 119 -2.17 7.83 -4.79
N GLY A 120 -1.26 8.04 -5.76
CA GLY A 120 -1.50 7.71 -7.18
C GLY A 120 -1.89 6.25 -7.37
N ILE A 121 -1.13 5.32 -6.77
CA ILE A 121 -1.45 3.88 -6.79
C ILE A 121 -2.84 3.60 -6.21
N MET A 122 -3.14 4.16 -5.04
CA MET A 122 -4.40 3.89 -4.34
C MET A 122 -5.62 4.47 -5.08
N ILE A 123 -5.50 5.63 -5.73
CA ILE A 123 -6.59 6.23 -6.52
C ILE A 123 -6.80 5.46 -7.81
N ALA A 124 -5.73 5.05 -8.50
CA ALA A 124 -5.84 4.24 -9.69
C ALA A 124 -6.50 2.88 -9.40
N ALA A 125 -6.13 2.25 -8.28
CA ALA A 125 -6.77 1.01 -7.83
C ALA A 125 -8.26 1.20 -7.56
N GLU A 126 -8.65 2.23 -6.81
CA GLU A 126 -10.05 2.57 -6.51
C GLU A 126 -10.84 2.84 -7.79
N GLY A 127 -10.24 3.56 -8.75
CA GLY A 127 -10.85 3.86 -10.05
C GLY A 127 -11.23 2.62 -10.86
N LEU A 128 -10.50 1.51 -10.64
CA LEU A 128 -10.77 0.20 -11.25
C LEU A 128 -11.60 -0.74 -10.35
N GLY A 129 -12.04 -0.27 -9.18
CA GLY A 129 -12.87 -1.06 -8.25
C GLY A 129 -12.08 -1.97 -7.32
N TYR A 130 -10.77 -1.75 -7.17
CA TYR A 130 -9.93 -2.49 -6.23
C TYR A 130 -9.77 -1.75 -4.92
N GLY A 131 -9.80 -2.50 -3.81
CA GLY A 131 -9.40 -1.98 -2.51
C GLY A 131 -7.89 -1.84 -2.40
N SER A 132 -7.44 -0.92 -1.55
CA SER A 132 -6.03 -0.72 -1.28
C SER A 132 -5.75 -0.30 0.17
N VAL A 133 -4.52 -0.52 0.64
CA VAL A 133 -4.02 0.02 1.91
C VAL A 133 -2.51 0.24 1.87
N ALA A 134 -2.08 1.38 2.39
CA ALA A 134 -0.67 1.69 2.58
C ALA A 134 -0.12 0.98 3.84
N LEU A 135 1.05 0.34 3.70
CA LEU A 135 1.69 -0.51 4.70
C LEU A 135 3.09 0.03 5.07
N GLY A 136 3.14 1.09 5.88
CA GLY A 136 4.42 1.60 6.39
C GLY A 136 5.13 0.63 7.35
N ILE A 137 4.39 -0.33 7.92
CA ILE A 137 4.95 -1.30 8.89
C ILE A 137 5.97 -2.25 8.27
N ILE A 138 5.91 -2.47 6.95
CA ILE A 138 6.84 -3.35 6.22
C ILE A 138 8.11 -2.63 5.75
N ALA A 139 8.19 -1.31 5.89
CA ALA A 139 9.40 -0.53 5.58
C ALA A 139 10.47 -0.79 6.67
N ARG A 140 11.22 -1.87 6.52
CA ARG A 140 12.17 -2.37 7.51
C ARG A 140 13.35 -3.07 6.85
N PRO A 141 14.55 -2.97 7.46
CA PRO A 141 15.75 -3.63 6.93
C PRO A 141 15.60 -5.14 6.77
N GLU A 142 14.80 -5.79 7.63
CA GLU A 142 14.55 -7.24 7.54
C GLU A 142 13.79 -7.61 6.28
N ILE A 143 12.89 -6.74 5.82
CA ILE A 143 12.14 -6.96 4.56
C ILE A 143 13.02 -6.62 3.34
N GLU A 144 13.83 -5.57 3.44
CA GLU A 144 14.83 -5.25 2.41
C GLU A 144 15.77 -6.45 2.19
N LYS A 145 16.29 -7.02 3.29
CA LYS A 145 17.14 -8.22 3.24
C LYS A 145 16.41 -9.44 2.67
N LEU A 146 15.16 -9.68 3.08
CA LEU A 146 14.35 -10.80 2.57
C LEU A 146 14.20 -10.75 1.05
N LEU A 147 14.01 -9.55 0.50
CA LEU A 147 13.73 -9.34 -0.91
C LEU A 147 14.96 -9.00 -1.75
N GLY A 148 16.15 -8.90 -1.15
CA GLY A 148 17.36 -8.47 -1.82
C GLY A 148 17.32 -7.02 -2.30
N ILE A 149 16.61 -6.16 -1.60
CA ILE A 149 16.51 -4.72 -1.90
C ILE A 149 17.75 -4.03 -1.31
N GLU A 150 18.57 -3.43 -2.17
CA GLU A 150 19.80 -2.75 -1.76
C GLU A 150 19.56 -1.32 -1.28
N LYS A 151 18.47 -0.71 -1.73
CA LYS A 151 18.04 0.64 -1.38
C LYS A 151 16.93 0.59 -0.32
N LYS A 152 16.58 1.74 0.22
CA LYS A 152 15.60 1.85 1.28
C LYS A 152 14.17 1.59 0.78
N LEU A 153 13.47 0.71 1.45
CA LEU A 153 12.03 0.51 1.29
C LEU A 153 11.28 1.59 2.09
N ILE A 154 10.52 2.44 1.41
CA ILE A 154 9.80 3.54 2.05
C ILE A 154 8.38 3.14 2.44
N LEU A 155 7.67 2.42 1.57
CA LEU A 155 6.26 2.10 1.76
C LEU A 155 5.85 0.92 0.89
N GLY A 156 4.89 0.12 1.37
CA GLY A 156 4.16 -0.82 0.53
C GLY A 156 2.71 -0.40 0.33
N VAL A 157 2.13 -0.76 -0.79
CA VAL A 157 0.68 -0.62 -1.06
C VAL A 157 0.13 -1.99 -1.41
N ALA A 158 -0.72 -2.53 -0.54
CA ALA A 158 -1.45 -3.77 -0.80
C ALA A 158 -2.70 -3.46 -1.62
N ILE A 159 -2.98 -4.28 -2.64
CA ILE A 159 -4.13 -4.15 -3.55
C ILE A 159 -4.81 -5.50 -3.70
N GLY A 160 -6.13 -5.48 -3.78
CA GLY A 160 -6.92 -6.69 -4.03
C GLY A 160 -8.40 -6.41 -4.11
N LYS A 161 -9.18 -7.46 -4.37
CA LYS A 161 -10.63 -7.37 -4.31
C LYS A 161 -11.08 -7.38 -2.85
N PRO A 162 -11.83 -6.36 -2.37
CA PRO A 162 -12.38 -6.38 -1.02
C PRO A 162 -13.34 -7.55 -0.85
N LYS A 163 -13.34 -8.21 0.31
CA LYS A 163 -14.43 -9.13 0.69
C LYS A 163 -15.73 -8.34 0.91
N GLU A 164 -16.88 -8.99 0.78
CA GLU A 164 -18.20 -8.35 0.97
C GLU A 164 -18.33 -7.66 2.34
N LYS A 165 -17.79 -8.29 3.39
CA LYS A 165 -17.78 -7.70 4.73
C LYS A 165 -16.46 -7.00 5.00
N VAL A 166 -16.41 -5.71 4.73
CA VAL A 166 -15.29 -4.85 5.10
C VAL A 166 -15.67 -3.90 6.23
N ASN A 167 -14.88 -3.91 7.29
CA ASN A 167 -15.01 -2.91 8.34
C ASN A 167 -14.18 -1.66 7.95
N VAL A 168 -14.85 -0.67 7.40
CA VAL A 168 -14.24 0.61 7.07
C VAL A 168 -14.60 1.63 8.14
N HIS A 169 -13.59 2.26 8.73
CA HIS A 169 -13.84 3.37 9.63
C HIS A 169 -14.49 4.54 8.89
N PRO A 170 -15.43 5.25 9.53
CA PRO A 170 -15.96 6.50 8.98
C PRO A 170 -14.82 7.45 8.58
N LYS A 171 -15.04 8.20 7.52
CA LYS A 171 -14.04 9.18 7.06
C LYS A 171 -14.27 10.50 7.79
N GLU A 172 -13.66 10.61 8.96
CA GLU A 172 -13.65 11.85 9.74
C GLU A 172 -12.42 12.69 9.36
N THR A 173 -12.58 14.00 9.27
CA THR A 173 -11.46 14.91 9.11
C THR A 173 -11.30 15.78 10.35
N LEU A 174 -10.10 15.75 10.91
CA LEU A 174 -9.66 16.65 11.99
C LEU A 174 -8.89 17.85 11.44
N ARG A 175 -8.71 17.91 10.11
CA ARG A 175 -7.97 18.96 9.43
C ARG A 175 -8.81 20.21 9.37
N LYS A 176 -8.18 21.36 9.61
CA LYS A 176 -8.80 22.67 9.50
C LYS A 176 -8.33 23.35 8.23
N VAL A 177 -9.23 24.11 7.60
CA VAL A 177 -8.90 24.95 6.44
C VAL A 177 -9.06 26.39 6.88
N LYS A 178 -8.08 27.24 6.55
CA LYS A 178 -8.14 28.69 6.74
C LYS A 178 -8.06 29.34 5.37
N TYR A 179 -9.04 30.19 5.06
CA TYR A 179 -9.01 31.06 3.88
C TYR A 179 -8.39 32.41 4.27
N ILE A 180 -7.50 32.90 3.44
CA ILE A 180 -6.89 34.24 3.56
C ILE A 180 -7.27 34.93 2.27
N GLU A 181 -8.12 35.98 2.40
CA GLU A 181 -8.61 36.82 1.29
C GLU A 181 -7.76 38.07 1.18
#